data_4a3982410723c9faa4adce9b8147277a
#
_entry.id   4a3982410723c9faa4adce9b8147277a
#
_cell.length_a   1.000
_cell.length_b   1.000
_cell.length_c   1.000
_cell.angle_alpha   90.00
_cell.angle_beta   90.00
_cell.angle_gamma   90.00
#
_symmetry.space_group_name_H-M   'P 1'
#
loop_
_entity.id
_entity.type
_entity.pdbx_description
1 polymer ?
#
loop_
_entity_poly.entity_id
_entity_poly.type
_entity_poly.pdbx_seq_one_letter_code
_entity_poly.pdbx_strand_id
1 'polypeptide(L)'
;ALPILLDLRLTPDDVKARLLSPRFCNRQFSGLLLDQAFLAGLGNYLRVEILWQVGLTGQHKASQLSDEQLDQLAHALLDIPRLSYNTRGLVDENKHHGALFRFKVFHRDGEACERCGGTIEKTMLSSRPFYWCPGCQH
;
A
#
# COMPACT_ATOMS: atom_id res chain seq x y z
N ALA A 1 -14.10 14.28 10.92
CA ALA A 1 -14.39 13.07 10.15
C ALA A 1 -13.10 12.39 9.71
N LEU A 2 -13.09 11.07 9.65
CA LEU A 2 -11.94 10.32 9.19
C LEU A 2 -11.80 10.45 7.66
N PRO A 3 -10.57 10.59 7.14
CA PRO A 3 -10.36 10.59 5.70
C PRO A 3 -10.69 9.22 5.11
N ILE A 4 -11.42 9.22 4.02
CA ILE A 4 -11.84 8.02 3.31
C ILE A 4 -11.07 7.95 1.99
N LEU A 5 -10.39 6.82 1.73
CA LEU A 5 -9.56 6.64 0.54
C LEU A 5 -10.26 6.91 -0.77
N LEU A 6 -11.56 6.59 -0.85
CA LEU A 6 -12.33 6.73 -2.08
C LEU A 6 -12.92 8.13 -2.26
N ASP A 7 -12.70 9.04 -1.30
CA ASP A 7 -13.09 10.44 -1.47
C ASP A 7 -12.17 11.09 -2.51
N LEU A 8 -12.73 11.44 -3.66
CA LEU A 8 -11.96 11.99 -4.77
C LEU A 8 -11.37 13.37 -4.48
N ARG A 9 -11.81 14.04 -3.40
CA ARG A 9 -11.21 15.30 -2.96
C ARG A 9 -9.91 15.11 -2.21
N LEU A 10 -9.61 13.90 -1.76
CA LEU A 10 -8.37 13.61 -1.06
C LEU A 10 -7.23 13.55 -2.08
N THR A 11 -6.22 14.39 -1.88
CA THR A 11 -5.07 14.51 -2.80
C THR A 11 -3.82 13.88 -2.20
N PRO A 12 -2.79 13.58 -3.04
CA PRO A 12 -1.52 13.12 -2.51
C PRO A 12 -0.90 14.08 -1.48
N ASP A 13 -1.05 15.39 -1.66
CA ASP A 13 -0.54 16.36 -0.69
C ASP A 13 -1.24 16.24 0.67
N ASP A 14 -2.54 15.97 0.67
CA ASP A 14 -3.29 15.72 1.90
C ASP A 14 -2.75 14.49 2.63
N VAL A 15 -2.49 13.41 1.89
CA VAL A 15 -1.97 12.17 2.44
C VAL A 15 -0.56 12.38 2.99
N LYS A 16 0.28 13.10 2.24
CA LYS A 16 1.65 13.40 2.66
C LYS A 16 1.66 14.21 3.96
N ALA A 17 0.83 15.23 4.06
CA ALA A 17 0.71 16.03 5.27
C ALA A 17 0.28 15.16 6.46
N ARG A 18 -0.61 14.21 6.23
CA ARG A 18 -1.06 13.30 7.27
C ARG A 18 0.03 12.34 7.71
N LEU A 19 0.81 11.81 6.76
CA LEU A 19 1.98 10.97 7.06
C LEU A 19 2.98 11.69 7.94
N LEU A 20 3.17 12.97 7.72
CA LEU A 20 4.16 13.78 8.45
C LEU A 20 3.62 14.38 9.75
N SER A 21 2.34 14.21 10.05
CA SER A 21 1.77 14.73 11.28
C SER A 21 2.41 14.08 12.51
N PRO A 22 2.51 14.79 13.64
CA PRO A 22 3.12 14.23 14.85
C PRO A 22 2.47 12.94 15.33
N ARG A 23 1.18 12.76 15.04
CA ARG A 23 0.44 11.56 15.44
C ARG A 23 0.92 10.31 14.70
N PHE A 24 1.36 10.44 13.44
CA PHE A 24 1.60 9.29 12.57
C PHE A 24 3.05 9.14 12.10
N CYS A 25 3.85 10.21 12.11
CA CYS A 25 5.15 10.21 11.44
C CYS A 25 6.17 9.22 12.02
N ASN A 26 6.02 8.82 13.26
CA ASN A 26 6.93 7.88 13.92
C ASN A 26 6.33 6.48 14.12
N ARG A 27 5.22 6.18 13.45
CA ARG A 27 4.62 4.84 13.52
C ARG A 27 5.10 3.99 12.35
N GLN A 28 5.41 2.72 12.64
CA GLN A 28 5.79 1.76 11.60
C GLN A 28 4.60 1.50 10.66
N PHE A 29 4.89 1.38 9.37
CA PHE A 29 3.83 1.19 8.37
C PHE A 29 3.05 -0.10 8.56
N SER A 30 3.67 -1.14 9.15
CA SER A 30 2.97 -2.40 9.42
C SER A 30 1.67 -2.21 10.19
N GLY A 31 1.65 -1.31 11.17
CA GLY A 31 0.46 -1.00 11.97
C GLY A 31 -0.29 0.23 11.45
N LEU A 32 0.45 1.25 11.00
CA LEU A 32 -0.15 2.50 10.54
C LEU A 32 -1.12 2.29 9.39
N LEU A 33 -0.74 1.49 8.40
CA LEU A 33 -1.58 1.27 7.22
C LEU A 33 -2.82 0.43 7.52
N LEU A 34 -2.91 -0.19 8.68
CA LEU A 34 -4.12 -0.89 9.14
C LEU A 34 -4.98 -0.03 10.06
N ASP A 35 -4.48 1.15 10.46
CA ASP A 35 -5.21 2.04 11.38
C ASP A 35 -6.21 2.88 10.60
N GLN A 36 -7.48 2.67 10.83
CA GLN A 36 -8.56 3.41 10.14
C GLN A 36 -8.56 4.89 10.51
N ALA A 37 -7.94 5.26 11.63
CA ALA A 37 -7.78 6.67 11.99
C ALA A 37 -6.76 7.39 11.11
N PHE A 38 -5.82 6.67 10.50
CA PHE A 38 -4.90 7.23 9.53
C PHE A 38 -5.61 7.44 8.18
N LEU A 39 -6.03 6.34 7.55
CA LEU A 39 -6.84 6.35 6.32
C LEU A 39 -7.86 5.23 6.40
N ALA A 40 -9.14 5.58 6.36
CA ALA A 40 -10.20 4.60 6.36
C ALA A 40 -10.28 3.90 5.01
N GLY A 41 -10.42 2.57 5.02
CA GLY A 41 -10.57 1.77 3.80
C GLY A 41 -9.34 0.96 3.41
N LEU A 42 -8.20 1.11 4.10
CA LEU A 42 -7.04 0.27 3.88
C LEU A 42 -7.21 -1.08 4.58
N GLY A 43 -7.11 -2.16 3.82
CA GLY A 43 -7.10 -3.51 4.38
C GLY A 43 -5.74 -4.17 4.24
N ASN A 44 -5.66 -5.44 4.65
CA ASN A 44 -4.38 -6.14 4.68
C ASN A 44 -3.75 -6.29 3.29
N TYR A 45 -4.54 -6.65 2.27
CA TYR A 45 -3.96 -6.82 0.94
C TYR A 45 -3.44 -5.49 0.36
N LEU A 46 -4.13 -4.38 0.65
CA LEU A 46 -3.68 -3.06 0.21
C LEU A 46 -2.39 -2.66 0.91
N ARG A 47 -2.25 -2.96 2.20
CA ARG A 47 -1.03 -2.69 2.95
C ARG A 47 0.20 -3.30 2.27
N VAL A 48 0.13 -4.59 1.96
CA VAL A 48 1.28 -5.28 1.36
C VAL A 48 1.53 -4.86 -0.08
N GLU A 49 0.48 -4.62 -0.86
CA GLU A 49 0.63 -4.20 -2.26
C GLU A 49 1.21 -2.79 -2.37
N ILE A 50 0.77 -1.87 -1.52
CA ILE A 50 1.28 -0.50 -1.49
C ILE A 50 2.76 -0.50 -1.13
N LEU A 51 3.16 -1.21 -0.08
CA LEU A 51 4.55 -1.25 0.35
C LEU A 51 5.46 -1.90 -0.69
N TRP A 52 5.00 -2.94 -1.38
CA TRP A 52 5.75 -3.52 -2.50
C TRP A 52 5.93 -2.49 -3.62
N GLN A 53 4.88 -1.77 -3.97
CA GLN A 53 4.92 -0.79 -5.07
C GLN A 53 6.00 0.27 -4.84
N VAL A 54 6.16 0.73 -3.61
CA VAL A 54 7.11 1.79 -3.27
C VAL A 54 8.45 1.27 -2.75
N GLY A 55 8.61 -0.04 -2.62
CA GLY A 55 9.87 -0.65 -2.19
C GLY A 55 10.20 -0.51 -0.71
N LEU A 56 9.21 -0.31 0.12
CA LEU A 56 9.38 -0.11 1.57
C LEU A 56 8.95 -1.35 2.36
N THR A 57 9.51 -1.51 3.56
CA THR A 57 9.13 -2.57 4.48
C THR A 57 8.11 -2.09 5.50
N GLY A 58 7.53 -3.03 6.25
CA GLY A 58 6.60 -2.69 7.32
C GLY A 58 7.24 -1.99 8.51
N GLN A 59 8.56 -2.04 8.65
CA GLN A 59 9.27 -1.40 9.76
C GLN A 59 9.62 0.06 9.50
N HIS A 60 9.50 0.53 8.26
CA HIS A 60 9.78 1.94 7.95
C HIS A 60 8.73 2.87 8.58
N LYS A 61 9.16 4.11 8.80
CA LYS A 61 8.33 5.20 9.34
C LYS A 61 8.41 6.40 8.41
N ALA A 62 7.37 7.21 8.36
CA ALA A 62 7.35 8.39 7.49
C ALA A 62 8.51 9.35 7.82
N SER A 63 8.86 9.49 9.10
CA SER A 63 9.98 10.36 9.52
C SER A 63 11.33 9.93 8.97
N GLN A 64 11.47 8.71 8.48
CA GLN A 64 12.72 8.18 7.92
C GLN A 64 12.82 8.34 6.41
N LEU A 65 11.76 8.77 5.75
CA LEU A 65 11.69 8.82 4.29
C LEU A 65 12.15 10.17 3.75
N SER A 66 12.74 10.14 2.53
CA SER A 66 12.99 11.36 1.78
C SER A 66 11.67 11.96 1.27
N ASP A 67 11.73 13.20 0.82
CA ASP A 67 10.56 13.87 0.25
C ASP A 67 10.03 13.12 -0.96
N GLU A 68 10.93 12.61 -1.81
CA GLU A 68 10.56 11.82 -2.98
C GLU A 68 9.86 10.52 -2.60
N GLN A 69 10.38 9.81 -1.59
CA GLN A 69 9.75 8.59 -1.08
C GLN A 69 8.36 8.86 -0.50
N LEU A 70 8.20 9.98 0.22
CA LEU A 70 6.91 10.39 0.76
C LEU A 70 5.91 10.68 -0.36
N ASP A 71 6.34 11.35 -1.43
CA ASP A 71 5.48 11.62 -2.58
C ASP A 71 5.04 10.31 -3.24
N GLN A 72 5.97 9.38 -3.46
CA GLN A 72 5.67 8.08 -4.06
C GLN A 72 4.68 7.30 -3.21
N LEU A 73 4.90 7.28 -1.90
CA LEU A 73 4.00 6.58 -0.98
C LEU A 73 2.62 7.22 -0.96
N ALA A 74 2.54 8.55 -0.92
CA ALA A 74 1.27 9.26 -0.92
C ALA A 74 0.46 8.95 -2.18
N HIS A 75 1.10 8.93 -3.35
CA HIS A 75 0.43 8.55 -4.59
C HIS A 75 -0.05 7.10 -4.56
N ALA A 76 0.78 6.17 -4.11
CA ALA A 76 0.42 4.76 -4.04
C ALA A 76 -0.74 4.53 -3.06
N LEU A 77 -0.77 5.24 -1.94
CA LEU A 77 -1.85 5.13 -0.96
C LEU A 77 -3.22 5.54 -1.51
N LEU A 78 -3.25 6.34 -2.56
CA LEU A 78 -4.48 6.72 -3.23
C LEU A 78 -4.73 5.90 -4.50
N ASP A 79 -3.70 5.74 -5.34
CA ASP A 79 -3.86 5.15 -6.66
C ASP A 79 -4.17 3.65 -6.61
N ILE A 80 -3.47 2.91 -5.74
CA ILE A 80 -3.65 1.46 -5.67
C ILE A 80 -5.03 1.09 -5.11
N PRO A 81 -5.50 1.67 -4.00
CA PRO A 81 -6.85 1.38 -3.53
C PRO A 81 -7.94 1.78 -4.54
N ARG A 82 -7.76 2.91 -5.20
CA ARG A 82 -8.71 3.37 -6.22
C ARG A 82 -8.77 2.41 -7.41
N LEU A 83 -7.61 1.96 -7.87
CA LEU A 83 -7.53 0.98 -8.95
C LEU A 83 -8.19 -0.34 -8.53
N SER A 84 -7.87 -0.83 -7.34
CA SER A 84 -8.45 -2.07 -6.82
C SER A 84 -9.98 -1.99 -6.74
N TYR A 85 -10.49 -0.89 -6.18
CA TYR A 85 -11.92 -0.70 -6.02
C TYR A 85 -12.62 -0.57 -7.37
N ASN A 86 -12.05 0.22 -8.29
CA ASN A 86 -12.65 0.49 -9.58
C ASN A 86 -12.67 -0.73 -10.52
N THR A 87 -11.77 -1.70 -10.29
CA THR A 87 -11.72 -2.90 -11.14
C THR A 87 -12.40 -4.11 -10.49
N ARG A 88 -12.85 -3.99 -9.25
CA ARG A 88 -13.54 -5.08 -8.57
C ARG A 88 -14.86 -5.40 -9.26
N GLY A 89 -15.07 -6.66 -9.57
CA GLY A 89 -16.29 -7.11 -10.25
C GLY A 89 -16.30 -6.90 -11.74
N LEU A 90 -15.31 -6.22 -12.33
CA LEU A 90 -15.26 -5.97 -13.76
C LEU A 90 -14.48 -7.06 -14.52
N VAL A 91 -13.67 -7.84 -13.83
CA VAL A 91 -12.79 -8.83 -14.45
C VAL A 91 -13.59 -9.89 -15.22
N ASP A 92 -14.69 -10.38 -14.64
CA ASP A 92 -15.49 -11.45 -15.22
C ASP A 92 -16.37 -10.98 -16.37
N GLU A 93 -16.55 -9.68 -16.52
CA GLU A 93 -17.45 -9.13 -17.55
C GLU A 93 -16.73 -8.72 -18.82
N ASN A 94 -15.41 -8.74 -18.82
CA ASN A 94 -14.59 -8.36 -19.98
C ASN A 94 -14.90 -6.95 -20.52
N LYS A 95 -15.41 -6.07 -19.68
CA LYS A 95 -15.88 -4.74 -20.10
C LYS A 95 -14.93 -3.62 -19.73
N HIS A 96 -13.88 -3.93 -19.01
CA HIS A 96 -12.92 -2.92 -18.55
C HIS A 96 -11.81 -2.75 -19.58
N HIS A 97 -11.56 -1.51 -20.01
CA HIS A 97 -10.59 -1.17 -21.04
C HIS A 97 -9.39 -0.41 -20.48
N GLY A 98 -8.90 -0.76 -19.33
CA GLY A 98 -7.73 -0.13 -18.71
C GLY A 98 -6.94 -1.13 -17.92
N ALA A 99 -6.01 -0.62 -17.09
CA ALA A 99 -5.27 -1.46 -16.19
C ALA A 99 -6.21 -2.06 -15.15
N LEU A 100 -6.11 -3.38 -14.95
CA LEU A 100 -6.83 -4.09 -13.90
C LEU A 100 -5.92 -4.25 -12.69
N PHE A 101 -6.48 -4.11 -11.48
CA PHE A 101 -5.76 -4.41 -10.28
C PHE A 101 -5.52 -5.92 -10.18
N ARG A 102 -4.30 -6.29 -9.84
CA ARG A 102 -3.95 -7.68 -9.54
C ARG A 102 -2.89 -7.72 -8.47
N PHE A 103 -2.87 -8.80 -7.72
CA PHE A 103 -1.91 -8.95 -6.63
C PHE A 103 -0.50 -9.18 -7.18
N LYS A 104 0.46 -8.45 -6.61
CA LYS A 104 1.89 -8.60 -6.90
C LYS A 104 2.57 -9.47 -5.86
N VAL A 105 2.14 -9.37 -4.61
CA VAL A 105 2.73 -10.12 -3.48
C VAL A 105 1.68 -10.83 -2.64
N PHE A 106 0.47 -10.29 -2.52
CA PHE A 106 -0.54 -10.85 -1.63
C PHE A 106 -0.93 -12.27 -2.07
N HIS A 107 -0.82 -13.23 -1.15
CA HIS A 107 -1.04 -14.67 -1.40
C HIS A 107 -0.10 -15.25 -2.46
N ARG A 108 1.06 -14.63 -2.67
CA ARG A 108 2.01 -15.08 -3.68
C ARG A 108 3.35 -15.49 -3.09
N ASP A 109 3.39 -15.85 -1.82
CA ASP A 109 4.59 -16.35 -1.17
C ASP A 109 5.08 -17.62 -1.89
N GLY A 110 6.40 -17.72 -2.06
CA GLY A 110 7.02 -18.78 -2.83
C GLY A 110 7.11 -18.52 -4.32
N GLU A 111 6.39 -17.54 -4.86
CA GLU A 111 6.44 -17.18 -6.28
C GLU A 111 7.54 -16.14 -6.55
N ALA A 112 7.92 -16.02 -7.82
CA ALA A 112 8.92 -15.04 -8.22
C ALA A 112 8.31 -13.64 -8.27
N CYS A 113 9.04 -12.66 -7.72
CA CYS A 113 8.66 -11.25 -7.82
C CYS A 113 8.74 -10.80 -9.28
N GLU A 114 7.67 -10.19 -9.80
CA GLU A 114 7.65 -9.78 -11.20
C GLU A 114 8.61 -8.62 -11.50
N ARG A 115 9.09 -7.90 -10.49
CA ARG A 115 10.02 -6.79 -10.67
C ARG A 115 11.47 -7.22 -10.65
N CYS A 116 11.87 -8.08 -9.69
CA CYS A 116 13.28 -8.45 -9.53
C CYS A 116 13.56 -9.95 -9.67
N GLY A 117 12.54 -10.80 -9.76
CA GLY A 117 12.71 -12.24 -9.85
C GLY A 117 13.00 -12.95 -8.54
N GLY A 118 13.18 -12.22 -7.44
CA GLY A 118 13.39 -12.83 -6.13
C GLY A 118 12.14 -13.52 -5.60
N THR A 119 12.30 -14.34 -4.58
CA THR A 119 11.19 -15.09 -4.01
C THR A 119 10.40 -14.26 -3.03
N ILE A 120 9.08 -14.18 -3.21
CA ILE A 120 8.17 -13.50 -2.30
C ILE A 120 8.05 -14.31 -1.02
N GLU A 121 8.16 -13.64 0.13
CA GLU A 121 8.12 -14.25 1.44
C GLU A 121 6.87 -13.83 2.20
N LYS A 122 6.50 -14.64 3.19
CA LYS A 122 5.38 -14.39 4.07
C LYS A 122 5.85 -14.39 5.51
N THR A 123 5.38 -13.43 6.28
CA THR A 123 5.59 -13.37 7.73
C THR A 123 4.32 -12.84 8.40
N MET A 124 4.35 -12.66 9.71
CA MET A 124 3.24 -12.05 10.44
C MET A 124 3.68 -10.70 10.97
N LEU A 125 2.94 -9.65 10.64
CA LEU A 125 3.15 -8.30 11.17
C LEU A 125 1.83 -7.71 11.59
N SER A 126 1.77 -7.17 12.80
CA SER A 126 0.55 -6.59 13.38
C SER A 126 -0.61 -7.59 13.35
N SER A 127 -0.31 -8.84 13.71
CA SER A 127 -1.26 -9.96 13.79
C SER A 127 -1.94 -10.31 12.46
N ARG A 128 -1.35 -9.91 11.33
CA ARG A 128 -1.86 -10.21 9.99
C ARG A 128 -0.74 -10.74 9.10
N PRO A 129 -1.05 -11.62 8.12
CA PRO A 129 -0.04 -12.06 7.17
C PRO A 129 0.52 -10.89 6.38
N PHE A 130 1.85 -10.83 6.29
CA PHE A 130 2.57 -9.81 5.54
C PHE A 130 3.37 -10.48 4.44
N TYR A 131 3.13 -10.06 3.20
CA TYR A 131 3.82 -10.60 2.02
C TYR A 131 4.74 -9.53 1.45
N TRP A 132 5.96 -9.90 1.11
CA TRP A 132 6.97 -8.93 0.66
C TRP A 132 8.06 -9.62 -0.15
N CYS A 133 8.77 -8.81 -0.93
CA CYS A 133 9.95 -9.29 -1.68
C CYS A 133 11.21 -8.69 -1.06
N PRO A 134 12.06 -9.50 -0.40
CA PRO A 134 13.28 -8.98 0.21
C PRO A 134 14.25 -8.33 -0.79
N GLY A 135 14.18 -8.72 -2.07
CA GLY A 135 15.02 -8.12 -3.10
C GLY A 135 14.63 -6.71 -3.50
N CYS A 136 13.36 -6.35 -3.34
CA CYS A 136 12.82 -5.05 -3.74
C CYS A 136 12.52 -4.13 -2.56
N GLN A 137 12.21 -4.71 -1.41
CA GLN A 137 11.75 -3.97 -0.22
C GLN A 137 12.80 -4.08 0.88
N HIS A 138 13.50 -2.97 1.12
CA HIS A 138 14.55 -2.94 2.16
C HIS A 138 14.86 -1.52 2.62
#